data_fd9a76be8478b9554758aa73be1443eb
#
_entry.id   fd9a76be8478b9554758aa73be1443eb
#
_cell.length_a   1.000
_cell.length_b   1.000
_cell.length_c   1.000
_cell.angle_alpha   90.00
_cell.angle_beta   90.00
_cell.angle_gamma   90.00
#
_symmetry.space_group_name_H-M   'P 1'
#
loop_
_entity.id
_entity.type
_entity.pdbx_description
1 polymer ?
#
loop_
_entity_poly.entity_id
_entity_poly.type
_entity_poly.pdbx_seq_one_letter_code
_entity_poly.pdbx_strand_id
1 'polypeptide(L)'
;DLNHTGAHKINNTIGQILLAKHMGKKRIIAETGAGQHGVATATVAARLGLECHIYMGAEDVIRQSLNVYRIKLLGAKVHSVDSGSATLKDALNEALRDWVTNVDDTYYIIGSVTGPHPYPMIVRDFNSVVGEELINQSNELFNSMPDAIVACVGGGSNACLLYTSP
;
A
#
# COMPACT_ATOMS: atom_id res chain seq x y z
N ASP A 1 -4.15 0.22 14.46
CA ASP A 1 -4.24 1.65 14.74
C ASP A 1 -3.00 2.24 15.41
N LEU A 2 -2.25 1.43 16.14
CA LEU A 2 -1.01 1.87 16.80
C LEU A 2 0.20 1.89 15.85
N ASN A 3 0.13 1.19 14.74
CA ASN A 3 1.16 1.23 13.72
C ASN A 3 1.18 2.61 13.02
N HIS A 4 2.36 3.13 12.70
CA HIS A 4 2.49 4.42 12.01
C HIS A 4 1.69 4.42 10.70
N THR A 5 1.04 5.53 10.40
CA THR A 5 0.01 5.77 9.39
C THR A 5 -1.38 5.18 9.71
N GLY A 6 -1.54 4.36 10.74
CA GLY A 6 -2.84 3.87 11.22
C GLY A 6 -3.30 2.54 10.63
N ALA A 7 -2.44 1.82 9.87
CA ALA A 7 -2.76 0.52 9.28
C ALA A 7 -1.51 -0.30 8.96
N HIS A 8 -1.69 -1.56 8.52
CA HIS A 8 -0.61 -2.49 8.16
C HIS A 8 0.19 -2.07 6.91
N LYS A 9 -0.35 -1.20 6.07
CA LYS A 9 0.23 -0.81 4.78
C LYS A 9 1.67 -0.32 4.85
N ILE A 10 2.06 0.28 5.96
CA ILE A 10 3.41 0.81 6.15
C ILE A 10 4.49 -0.28 6.05
N ASN A 11 4.22 -1.51 6.51
CA ASN A 11 5.18 -2.61 6.45
C ASN A 11 5.56 -2.90 4.99
N ASN A 12 4.55 -3.12 4.15
CA ASN A 12 4.73 -3.34 2.72
C ASN A 12 5.42 -2.15 2.03
N THR A 13 5.01 -0.91 2.34
CA THR A 13 5.59 0.27 1.67
C THR A 13 7.04 0.52 2.07
N ILE A 14 7.43 0.22 3.31
CA ILE A 14 8.84 0.28 3.74
C ILE A 14 9.67 -0.73 2.93
N GLY A 15 9.24 -1.98 2.83
CA GLY A 15 9.96 -2.99 2.06
C GLY A 15 10.12 -2.59 0.60
N GLN A 16 9.05 -2.19 -0.05
CA GLN A 16 9.07 -1.82 -1.46
C GLN A 16 9.89 -0.55 -1.74
N ILE A 17 9.85 0.46 -0.87
CA ILE A 17 10.62 1.68 -1.12
C ILE A 17 12.12 1.47 -0.92
N LEU A 18 12.52 0.59 -0.01
CA LEU A 18 13.92 0.21 0.14
C LEU A 18 14.40 -0.56 -1.09
N LEU A 19 13.56 -1.44 -1.65
CA LEU A 19 13.82 -2.11 -2.91
C LEU A 19 13.96 -1.10 -4.07
N ALA A 20 13.03 -0.15 -4.18
CA ALA A 20 13.08 0.91 -5.19
C ALA A 20 14.39 1.72 -5.10
N LYS A 21 14.80 2.08 -3.90
CA LYS A 21 16.06 2.79 -3.64
C LYS A 21 17.28 1.94 -4.03
N HIS A 22 17.27 0.65 -3.69
CA HIS A 22 18.33 -0.28 -4.09
C HIS A 22 18.44 -0.42 -5.62
N MET A 23 17.31 -0.37 -6.32
CA MET A 23 17.25 -0.37 -7.78
C MET A 23 17.60 1.00 -8.42
N GLY A 24 17.91 2.02 -7.62
CA GLY A 24 18.25 3.36 -8.12
C GLY A 24 17.08 4.17 -8.67
N LYS A 25 15.83 3.77 -8.35
CA LYS A 25 14.64 4.49 -8.80
C LYS A 25 14.51 5.84 -8.11
N LYS A 26 14.03 6.83 -8.85
CA LYS A 26 13.94 8.23 -8.39
C LYS A 26 12.50 8.66 -8.12
N ARG A 27 11.56 8.00 -8.75
CA ARG A 27 10.13 8.32 -8.71
C ARG A 27 9.34 7.10 -8.23
N ILE A 28 8.39 7.37 -7.35
CA ILE A 28 7.47 6.37 -6.78
C ILE A 28 6.05 6.67 -7.24
N ILE A 29 5.35 5.64 -7.66
CA ILE A 29 3.91 5.73 -7.92
C ILE A 29 3.16 4.66 -7.12
N ALA A 30 1.91 4.95 -6.79
CA ALA A 30 1.00 4.00 -6.18
C ALA A 30 -0.45 4.34 -6.52
N GLU A 31 -1.30 3.32 -6.53
CA GLU A 31 -2.74 3.46 -6.52
C GLU A 31 -3.27 3.52 -5.08
N THR A 32 -4.43 4.11 -4.88
CA THR A 32 -5.14 4.03 -3.60
C THR A 32 -6.65 4.20 -3.79
N GLY A 33 -7.46 3.50 -3.01
CA GLY A 33 -8.91 3.69 -2.90
C GLY A 33 -9.26 4.42 -1.62
N ALA A 34 -9.28 3.72 -0.48
CA ALA A 34 -9.55 4.33 0.84
C ALA A 34 -8.48 5.35 1.31
N GLY A 35 -7.36 5.47 0.60
CA GLY A 35 -6.30 6.44 0.89
C GLY A 35 -5.20 5.94 1.81
N GLN A 36 -5.36 4.84 2.52
CA GLN A 36 -4.37 4.35 3.50
C GLN A 36 -3.06 3.93 2.83
N HIS A 37 -3.12 3.24 1.70
CA HIS A 37 -1.93 2.89 0.94
C HIS A 37 -1.21 4.13 0.40
N GLY A 38 -1.97 5.11 -0.11
CA GLY A 38 -1.43 6.39 -0.57
C GLY A 38 -0.71 7.15 0.54
N VAL A 39 -1.29 7.23 1.74
CA VAL A 39 -0.66 7.88 2.90
C VAL A 39 0.63 7.14 3.31
N ALA A 40 0.61 5.82 3.38
CA ALA A 40 1.79 5.03 3.73
C ALA A 40 2.91 5.21 2.69
N THR A 41 2.57 5.16 1.38
CA THR A 41 3.53 5.38 0.30
C THR A 41 4.12 6.80 0.33
N ALA A 42 3.27 7.82 0.47
CA ALA A 42 3.73 9.20 0.58
C ALA A 42 4.65 9.41 1.79
N THR A 43 4.35 8.75 2.92
CA THR A 43 5.17 8.83 4.14
C THR A 43 6.58 8.30 3.91
N VAL A 44 6.73 7.11 3.33
CA VAL A 44 8.05 6.51 3.09
C VAL A 44 8.80 7.24 1.98
N ALA A 45 8.11 7.75 0.96
CA ALA A 45 8.71 8.56 -0.10
C ALA A 45 9.26 9.89 0.46
N ALA A 46 8.48 10.60 1.27
CA ALA A 46 8.92 11.81 1.95
C ALA A 46 10.15 11.54 2.85
N ARG A 47 10.14 10.44 3.59
CA ARG A 47 11.27 10.05 4.48
C ARG A 47 12.56 9.81 3.72
N LEU A 48 12.50 9.31 2.49
CA LEU A 48 13.67 8.99 1.66
C LEU A 48 13.97 10.03 0.57
N GLY A 49 13.20 11.11 0.48
CA GLY A 49 13.39 12.19 -0.48
C GLY A 49 13.12 11.78 -1.93
N LEU A 50 12.18 10.85 -2.16
CA LEU A 50 11.80 10.40 -3.49
C LEU A 50 10.53 11.12 -3.98
N GLU A 51 10.46 11.43 -5.26
CA GLU A 51 9.25 11.98 -5.87
C GLU A 51 8.13 10.95 -5.81
N CYS A 52 6.91 11.38 -5.40
CA CYS A 52 5.79 10.48 -5.17
C CYS A 52 4.52 10.96 -5.86
N HIS A 53 3.90 10.05 -6.63
CA HIS A 53 2.63 10.26 -7.35
C HIS A 53 1.62 9.21 -6.93
N ILE A 54 0.46 9.66 -6.46
CA ILE A 54 -0.63 8.80 -5.99
C ILE A 54 -1.82 8.93 -6.94
N TYR A 55 -2.24 7.81 -7.53
CA TYR A 55 -3.43 7.70 -8.37
C TYR A 55 -4.62 7.30 -7.52
N MET A 56 -5.71 8.05 -7.63
CA MET A 56 -6.92 7.83 -6.83
C MET A 56 -8.15 8.14 -7.66
N GLY A 57 -9.16 7.30 -7.62
CA GLY A 57 -10.42 7.56 -8.33
C GLY A 57 -11.09 8.84 -7.82
N ALA A 58 -11.72 9.62 -8.71
CA ALA A 58 -12.32 10.90 -8.36
C ALA A 58 -13.38 10.78 -7.26
N GLU A 59 -14.18 9.72 -7.28
CA GLU A 59 -15.15 9.42 -6.22
C GLU A 59 -14.46 9.21 -4.86
N ASP A 60 -13.35 8.48 -4.86
CA ASP A 60 -12.57 8.20 -3.65
C ASP A 60 -11.85 9.45 -3.14
N VAL A 61 -11.37 10.34 -4.03
CA VAL A 61 -10.77 11.63 -3.67
C VAL A 61 -11.74 12.47 -2.83
N ILE A 62 -13.02 12.48 -3.20
CA ILE A 62 -14.05 13.21 -2.47
C ILE A 62 -14.34 12.53 -1.12
N ARG A 63 -14.58 11.21 -1.14
CA ARG A 63 -14.92 10.41 0.06
C ARG A 63 -13.83 10.41 1.10
N GLN A 64 -12.57 10.42 0.65
CA GLN A 64 -11.38 10.26 1.50
C GLN A 64 -10.54 11.54 1.56
N SER A 65 -11.19 12.70 1.53
CA SER A 65 -10.53 14.02 1.47
C SER A 65 -9.47 14.23 2.56
N LEU A 66 -9.68 13.69 3.77
CA LEU A 66 -8.70 13.75 4.86
C LEU A 66 -7.39 13.01 4.51
N ASN A 67 -7.47 11.83 3.90
CA ASN A 67 -6.29 11.11 3.44
C ASN A 67 -5.61 11.82 2.27
N VAL A 68 -6.39 12.39 1.35
CA VAL A 68 -5.87 13.24 0.26
C VAL A 68 -5.08 14.43 0.82
N TYR A 69 -5.62 15.09 1.84
CA TYR A 69 -4.91 16.18 2.53
C TYR A 69 -3.58 15.70 3.13
N ARG A 70 -3.58 14.56 3.84
CA ARG A 70 -2.36 13.98 4.43
C ARG A 70 -1.31 13.64 3.37
N ILE A 71 -1.72 13.04 2.24
CA ILE A 71 -0.84 12.72 1.12
C ILE A 71 -0.17 13.98 0.56
N LYS A 72 -0.96 15.03 0.34
CA LYS A 72 -0.45 16.32 -0.15
C LYS A 72 0.48 17.01 0.85
N LEU A 73 0.16 16.94 2.14
CA LEU A 73 0.99 17.49 3.22
C LEU A 73 2.38 16.81 3.26
N LEU A 74 2.45 15.53 2.91
CA LEU A 74 3.70 14.77 2.79
C LEU A 74 4.48 15.07 1.49
N GLY A 75 3.99 15.99 0.65
CA GLY A 75 4.65 16.41 -0.58
C GLY A 75 4.36 15.55 -1.81
N ALA A 76 3.51 14.54 -1.69
CA ALA A 76 3.12 13.72 -2.83
C ALA A 76 2.05 14.40 -3.70
N LYS A 77 2.11 14.14 -5.01
CA LYS A 77 1.10 14.60 -5.98
C LYS A 77 -0.04 13.59 -6.05
N VAL A 78 -1.29 14.06 -5.98
CA VAL A 78 -2.48 13.23 -6.14
C VAL A 78 -3.07 13.45 -7.52
N HIS A 79 -3.19 12.37 -8.30
CA HIS A 79 -3.83 12.33 -9.61
C HIS A 79 -5.24 11.76 -9.47
N SER A 80 -6.23 12.61 -9.69
CA SER A 80 -7.64 12.19 -9.75
C SER A 80 -7.92 11.50 -11.07
N VAL A 81 -8.51 10.31 -11.01
CA VAL A 81 -8.85 9.50 -12.19
C VAL A 81 -10.35 9.49 -12.36
N ASP A 82 -10.83 10.12 -13.45
CA ASP A 82 -12.24 10.29 -13.74
C ASP A 82 -12.81 9.22 -14.69
N SER A 83 -11.96 8.35 -15.23
CA SER A 83 -12.34 7.30 -16.18
C SER A 83 -13.06 6.13 -15.50
N GLY A 84 -13.89 5.44 -16.23
CA GLY A 84 -14.59 4.24 -15.78
C GLY A 84 -15.57 4.52 -14.64
N SER A 85 -15.44 3.79 -13.54
CA SER A 85 -16.21 4.00 -12.30
C SER A 85 -15.58 5.04 -11.36
N ALA A 86 -14.47 5.65 -11.76
CA ALA A 86 -13.72 6.63 -10.97
C ALA A 86 -13.34 6.11 -9.56
N THR A 87 -13.01 4.81 -9.46
CA THR A 87 -12.66 4.13 -8.20
C THR A 87 -11.29 3.44 -8.28
N LEU A 88 -10.95 2.64 -7.26
CA LEU A 88 -9.65 1.95 -7.13
C LEU A 88 -9.20 1.21 -8.39
N LYS A 89 -10.12 0.52 -9.11
CA LYS A 89 -9.78 -0.24 -10.32
C LYS A 89 -9.21 0.68 -11.41
N ASP A 90 -9.83 1.84 -11.60
CA ASP A 90 -9.44 2.80 -12.63
C ASP A 90 -8.13 3.50 -12.25
N ALA A 91 -7.96 3.81 -10.97
CA ALA A 91 -6.71 4.33 -10.41
C ALA A 91 -5.54 3.34 -10.61
N LEU A 92 -5.77 2.04 -10.39
CA LEU A 92 -4.77 0.98 -10.62
C LEU A 92 -4.38 0.91 -12.10
N ASN A 93 -5.35 0.95 -13.01
CA ASN A 93 -5.09 0.91 -14.45
C ASN A 93 -4.26 2.12 -14.90
N GLU A 94 -4.55 3.31 -14.38
CA GLU A 94 -3.82 4.52 -14.72
C GLU A 94 -2.39 4.49 -14.15
N ALA A 95 -2.23 4.05 -12.92
CA ALA A 95 -0.90 3.85 -12.32
C ALA A 95 -0.07 2.85 -13.11
N LEU A 96 -0.66 1.75 -13.59
CA LEU A 96 0.03 0.78 -14.45
C LEU A 96 0.46 1.38 -15.78
N ARG A 97 -0.38 2.21 -16.43
CA ARG A 97 -0.02 2.89 -17.68
C ARG A 97 1.17 3.83 -17.49
N ASP A 98 1.13 4.64 -16.43
CA ASP A 98 2.24 5.51 -16.08
C ASP A 98 3.52 4.71 -15.82
N TRP A 99 3.42 3.65 -15.03
CA TRP A 99 4.57 2.81 -14.69
C TRP A 99 5.24 2.19 -15.93
N VAL A 100 4.45 1.58 -16.82
CA VAL A 100 4.99 0.97 -18.05
C VAL A 100 5.67 2.00 -18.94
N THR A 101 5.14 3.23 -18.97
CA THR A 101 5.73 4.33 -19.76
C THR A 101 7.05 4.84 -19.17
N ASN A 102 7.21 4.79 -17.86
CA ASN A 102 8.32 5.40 -17.13
C ASN A 102 9.11 4.37 -16.30
N VAL A 103 9.16 3.12 -16.74
CA VAL A 103 9.72 2.00 -15.96
C VAL A 103 11.18 2.18 -15.57
N ASP A 104 11.96 2.92 -16.36
CA ASP A 104 13.41 3.09 -16.17
C ASP A 104 13.74 3.84 -14.85
N ASP A 105 12.96 4.86 -14.50
CA ASP A 105 13.21 5.70 -13.34
C ASP A 105 12.15 5.54 -12.23
N THR A 106 11.03 4.90 -12.52
CA THR A 106 9.85 4.81 -11.68
C THR A 106 9.67 3.41 -11.10
N TYR A 107 9.34 3.36 -9.81
CA TYR A 107 8.94 2.14 -9.12
C TYR A 107 7.47 2.24 -8.73
N TYR A 108 6.71 1.18 -9.04
CA TYR A 108 5.31 1.07 -8.64
C TYR A 108 5.21 0.33 -7.31
N ILE A 109 4.87 1.04 -6.23
CA ILE A 109 4.57 0.45 -4.92
C ILE A 109 3.13 -0.02 -4.91
N ILE A 110 2.90 -1.31 -5.14
CA ILE A 110 1.56 -1.90 -5.16
C ILE A 110 1.06 -2.17 -3.75
N GLY A 111 -0.21 -1.83 -3.48
CA GLY A 111 -0.82 -1.93 -2.15
C GLY A 111 -1.65 -3.18 -1.90
N SER A 112 -1.89 -3.99 -2.93
CA SER A 112 -2.76 -5.15 -2.90
C SER A 112 -2.05 -6.39 -3.42
N VAL A 113 -2.57 -7.58 -3.07
CA VAL A 113 -2.06 -8.87 -3.56
C VAL A 113 -2.57 -9.18 -4.97
N THR A 114 -2.46 -8.20 -5.86
CA THR A 114 -2.93 -8.24 -7.25
C THR A 114 -1.79 -7.95 -8.22
N GLY A 115 -2.06 -8.12 -9.50
CA GLY A 115 -1.08 -7.90 -10.56
C GLY A 115 -0.26 -9.13 -10.91
N PRO A 116 0.69 -8.99 -11.86
CA PRO A 116 1.54 -10.08 -12.29
C PRO A 116 2.57 -10.44 -11.23
N HIS A 117 3.11 -11.67 -11.32
CA HIS A 117 4.29 -12.04 -10.53
C HIS A 117 5.45 -11.06 -10.82
N PRO A 118 6.20 -10.57 -9.81
CA PRO A 118 6.23 -11.01 -8.40
C PRO A 118 5.39 -10.19 -7.42
N TYR A 119 4.53 -9.27 -7.86
CA TYR A 119 3.83 -8.34 -6.97
C TYR A 119 3.04 -8.99 -5.83
N PRO A 120 2.20 -10.03 -6.06
CA PRO A 120 1.48 -10.66 -4.95
C PRO A 120 2.41 -11.24 -3.88
N MET A 121 3.54 -11.81 -4.31
CA MET A 121 4.56 -12.35 -3.40
C MET A 121 5.23 -11.23 -2.60
N ILE A 122 5.63 -10.13 -3.25
CA ILE A 122 6.25 -8.98 -2.59
C ILE A 122 5.32 -8.40 -1.50
N VAL A 123 4.06 -8.19 -1.84
CA VAL A 123 3.07 -7.64 -0.90
C VAL A 123 2.83 -8.59 0.28
N ARG A 124 2.70 -9.89 0.01
CA ARG A 124 2.58 -10.92 1.04
C ARG A 124 3.79 -10.90 1.97
N ASP A 125 4.98 -11.04 1.43
CA ASP A 125 6.20 -11.24 2.21
C ASP A 125 6.53 -10.01 3.07
N PHE A 126 6.33 -8.80 2.54
CA PHE A 126 6.55 -7.59 3.33
C PHE A 126 5.46 -7.30 4.37
N ASN A 127 4.31 -7.94 4.29
CA ASN A 127 3.26 -7.85 5.30
C ASN A 127 3.26 -9.04 6.29
N SER A 128 3.96 -10.14 6.01
CA SER A 128 3.89 -11.38 6.81
C SER A 128 4.29 -11.19 8.27
N VAL A 129 5.14 -10.22 8.55
CA VAL A 129 5.57 -9.86 9.92
C VAL A 129 4.39 -9.68 10.89
N VAL A 130 3.27 -9.16 10.41
CA VAL A 130 2.07 -8.97 11.25
C VAL A 130 1.49 -10.30 11.71
N GLY A 131 1.42 -11.30 10.82
CA GLY A 131 0.93 -12.62 11.17
C GLY A 131 1.90 -13.38 12.08
N GLU A 132 3.19 -13.28 11.83
CA GLU A 132 4.24 -13.87 12.66
C GLU A 132 4.20 -13.31 14.10
N GLU A 133 4.10 -11.99 14.23
CA GLU A 133 3.94 -11.32 15.52
C GLU A 133 2.63 -11.68 16.21
N LEU A 134 1.52 -11.83 15.46
CA LEU A 134 0.23 -12.23 16.01
C LEU A 134 0.30 -13.59 16.71
N ILE A 135 0.99 -14.57 16.11
CA ILE A 135 1.18 -15.90 16.69
C ILE A 135 1.89 -15.79 18.06
N ASN A 136 3.00 -15.07 18.09
CA ASN A 136 3.78 -14.90 19.30
C ASN A 136 3.00 -14.16 20.40
N GLN A 137 2.38 -13.05 20.05
CA GLN A 137 1.57 -12.23 20.98
C GLN A 137 0.34 -12.99 21.50
N SER A 138 -0.31 -13.81 20.66
CA SER A 138 -1.44 -14.63 21.12
C SER A 138 -1.01 -15.66 22.16
N ASN A 139 0.13 -16.32 21.93
CA ASN A 139 0.68 -17.27 22.88
C ASN A 139 1.12 -16.60 24.19
N GLU A 140 1.73 -15.42 24.12
CA GLU A 140 2.15 -14.68 25.32
C GLU A 140 0.95 -14.20 26.16
N LEU A 141 -0.10 -13.67 25.51
CA LEU A 141 -1.23 -13.03 26.20
C LEU A 141 -2.31 -14.03 26.62
N PHE A 142 -2.55 -15.06 25.81
CA PHE A 142 -3.68 -15.97 26.00
C PHE A 142 -3.28 -17.42 26.18
N ASN A 143 -1.99 -17.75 26.02
CA ASN A 143 -1.46 -19.11 25.99
C ASN A 143 -2.22 -20.04 25.00
N SER A 144 -2.76 -19.45 23.95
CA SER A 144 -3.50 -20.15 22.88
C SER A 144 -3.63 -19.26 21.64
N MET A 145 -3.89 -19.88 20.50
CA MET A 145 -4.33 -19.17 19.31
C MET A 145 -5.82 -18.80 19.40
N PRO A 146 -6.27 -17.73 18.73
CA PRO A 146 -7.68 -17.38 18.69
C PRO A 146 -8.50 -18.43 17.92
N ASP A 147 -9.74 -18.67 18.35
CA ASP A 147 -10.67 -19.60 17.69
C ASP A 147 -11.12 -19.08 16.30
N ALA A 148 -11.11 -17.76 16.11
CA ALA A 148 -11.48 -17.12 14.85
C ALA A 148 -10.74 -15.80 14.66
N ILE A 149 -10.40 -15.50 13.40
CA ILE A 149 -9.83 -14.22 12.98
C ILE A 149 -10.77 -13.58 11.98
N VAL A 150 -11.12 -12.30 12.21
CA VAL A 150 -12.00 -11.52 11.33
C VAL A 150 -11.18 -10.37 10.73
N ALA A 151 -11.12 -10.32 9.41
CA ALA A 151 -10.39 -9.29 8.68
C ALA A 151 -11.27 -8.62 7.63
N CYS A 152 -11.17 -7.29 7.50
CA CYS A 152 -11.81 -6.60 6.38
C CYS A 152 -11.01 -6.79 5.10
N VAL A 153 -11.71 -6.97 3.99
CA VAL A 153 -11.13 -7.21 2.66
C VAL A 153 -11.50 -6.05 1.73
N GLY A 154 -10.49 -5.24 1.39
CA GLY A 154 -10.56 -4.32 0.27
C GLY A 154 -9.81 -4.93 -0.92
N GLY A 155 -8.54 -4.56 -1.13
CA GLY A 155 -7.66 -5.21 -2.11
C GLY A 155 -7.05 -6.54 -1.65
N GLY A 156 -7.40 -7.04 -0.47
CA GLY A 156 -7.00 -8.34 0.06
C GLY A 156 -5.71 -8.38 0.90
N SER A 157 -4.92 -7.31 0.94
CA SER A 157 -3.64 -7.34 1.66
C SER A 157 -3.78 -7.56 3.18
N ASN A 158 -4.86 -7.04 3.79
CA ASN A 158 -5.13 -7.23 5.21
C ASN A 158 -5.47 -8.68 5.57
N ALA A 159 -6.28 -9.34 4.77
CA ALA A 159 -6.58 -10.75 4.97
C ALA A 159 -5.37 -11.65 4.63
N CYS A 160 -4.64 -11.31 3.57
CA CYS A 160 -3.47 -12.05 3.11
C CYS A 160 -2.40 -12.20 4.20
N LEU A 161 -2.08 -11.13 4.93
CA LEU A 161 -1.07 -11.14 5.99
C LEU A 161 -1.40 -12.09 7.17
N LEU A 162 -2.68 -12.37 7.39
CA LEU A 162 -3.15 -13.29 8.43
C LEU A 162 -3.19 -14.74 7.93
N TYR A 163 -3.51 -14.93 6.67
CA TYR A 163 -3.70 -16.25 6.06
C TYR A 163 -2.40 -16.93 5.62
N THR A 164 -1.42 -16.15 5.20
CA THR A 164 -0.17 -16.67 4.60
C THR A 164 1.00 -16.72 5.55
N SER A 165 0.79 -16.39 6.82
CA SER A 165 1.82 -16.62 7.84
C SER A 165 1.97 -18.13 8.10
N PRO A 166 3.21 -18.64 8.18
CA PRO A 166 3.48 -20.08 8.38
C PRO A 166 2.97 -20.60 9.73
#